data_a7543185a8f48a6344f43c83427c1fd1
#
_entry.id   a7543185a8f48a6344f43c83427c1fd1
#
_cell.length_a   1.000
_cell.length_b   1.000
_cell.length_c   1.000
_cell.angle_alpha   90.00
_cell.angle_beta   90.00
_cell.angle_gamma   90.00
#
_symmetry.space_group_name_H-M   'P 1'
#
loop_
_entity.id
_entity.type
_entity.pdbx_description
1 polymer ?
#
loop_
_entity_poly.entity_id
_entity_poly.type
_entity_poly.pdbx_seq_one_letter_code
_entity_poly.pdbx_strand_id
1 'polypeptide(L)'
;MLLLARVEPSYQTDLRQTGIYNCSNAPVLLVYRNPTSLFIFMDEIQAYRYPQAEDINHILHRIICDNSVTEDKGALMTQWNCFDVEEFNVIADYAKSLIDRPTKLVDLWGQVYQYGHYQSYHNHIHNDWAFVYYVNTPYGSSPIVFRTSNKRIKPITGMLILFPGYMDHYVPPNKGEGRSIVAGNLVYT
;
A
#
# COMPACT_ATOMS: atom_id res chain seq x y z
N MET A 1 -25.17 -41.60 -18.93
CA MET A 1 -23.75 -41.65 -19.34
C MET A 1 -23.32 -40.18 -19.50
N LEU A 2 -22.87 -39.56 -18.38
CA LEU A 2 -22.44 -38.19 -18.37
C LEU A 2 -20.93 -38.11 -18.64
N LEU A 3 -20.55 -37.45 -19.70
CA LEU A 3 -19.15 -37.12 -20.00
C LEU A 3 -18.74 -35.87 -19.17
N LEU A 4 -17.86 -36.09 -18.22
CA LEU A 4 -17.16 -34.98 -17.51
C LEU A 4 -15.96 -34.56 -18.37
N ALA A 5 -16.05 -33.38 -18.98
CA ALA A 5 -14.91 -32.72 -19.61
C ALA A 5 -14.00 -32.13 -18.52
N ARG A 6 -12.77 -32.65 -18.39
CA ARG A 6 -11.70 -32.02 -17.63
C ARG A 6 -11.24 -30.79 -18.40
N VAL A 7 -11.41 -29.63 -17.79
CA VAL A 7 -10.71 -28.40 -18.21
C VAL A 7 -9.46 -28.28 -17.36
N GLU A 8 -8.30 -28.44 -17.97
CA GLU A 8 -7.02 -28.13 -17.33
C GLU A 8 -6.79 -26.62 -17.35
N PRO A 9 -6.48 -25.97 -16.22
CA PRO A 9 -6.08 -24.56 -16.22
C PRO A 9 -4.58 -24.46 -16.46
N SER A 10 -4.17 -24.13 -17.69
CA SER A 10 -2.81 -23.70 -17.99
C SER A 10 -2.63 -22.20 -17.71
N TYR A 11 -2.35 -21.84 -16.47
CA TYR A 11 -1.72 -20.57 -16.11
C TYR A 11 -0.75 -20.82 -14.97
N GLN A 12 0.50 -21.13 -15.32
CA GLN A 12 1.63 -20.98 -14.42
C GLN A 12 1.97 -19.47 -14.37
N THR A 13 1.41 -18.75 -13.40
CA THR A 13 1.94 -17.44 -13.01
C THR A 13 3.23 -17.68 -12.21
N ASP A 14 4.32 -17.07 -12.67
CA ASP A 14 5.64 -17.15 -12.03
C ASP A 14 5.58 -16.48 -10.65
N LEU A 15 5.44 -17.30 -9.59
CA LEU A 15 5.35 -16.90 -8.19
C LEU A 15 6.64 -16.24 -7.64
N ARG A 16 7.68 -16.06 -8.47
CA ARG A 16 8.99 -15.55 -8.04
C ARG A 16 9.03 -14.03 -7.78
N GLN A 17 7.97 -13.27 -8.09
CA GLN A 17 7.95 -11.82 -7.84
C GLN A 17 7.22 -11.38 -6.56
N THR A 18 6.54 -12.26 -5.85
CA THR A 18 5.89 -11.94 -4.57
C THR A 18 6.85 -12.18 -3.40
N GLY A 19 7.86 -11.31 -3.26
CA GLY A 19 8.82 -11.40 -2.16
C GLY A 19 8.24 -10.93 -0.83
N ILE A 20 7.26 -11.66 -0.26
CA ILE A 20 6.80 -11.48 1.11
C ILE A 20 7.61 -12.46 1.97
N TYR A 21 8.57 -11.94 2.71
CA TYR A 21 9.30 -12.72 3.68
C TYR A 21 8.65 -12.55 5.05
N ASN A 22 8.06 -13.63 5.54
CA ASN A 22 7.60 -13.73 6.92
C ASN A 22 8.74 -14.30 7.77
N CYS A 23 9.19 -13.59 8.78
CA CYS A 23 10.18 -14.06 9.73
C CYS A 23 9.60 -15.00 10.80
N SER A 24 8.32 -15.31 10.77
CA SER A 24 7.66 -16.32 11.59
C SER A 24 7.16 -17.46 10.69
N ASN A 25 7.38 -18.72 11.08
CA ASN A 25 6.99 -19.94 10.35
C ASN A 25 5.46 -20.19 10.27
N ALA A 26 4.64 -19.15 10.29
CA ALA A 26 3.21 -19.28 10.10
C ALA A 26 2.88 -19.27 8.59
N PRO A 27 2.05 -20.18 8.09
CA PRO A 27 1.67 -20.22 6.69
C PRO A 27 0.86 -18.97 6.33
N VAL A 28 1.30 -18.26 5.29
CA VAL A 28 0.52 -17.18 4.69
C VAL A 28 -0.60 -17.81 3.88
N LEU A 29 -1.84 -17.70 4.35
CA LEU A 29 -2.99 -18.15 3.59
C LEU A 29 -3.37 -17.09 2.55
N LEU A 30 -3.06 -17.34 1.28
CA LEU A 30 -3.51 -16.52 0.16
C LEU A 30 -4.94 -16.94 -0.21
N VAL A 31 -5.92 -16.11 0.08
CA VAL A 31 -7.31 -16.36 -0.30
C VAL A 31 -7.66 -15.49 -1.50
N TYR A 32 -7.78 -16.11 -2.68
CA TYR A 32 -8.30 -15.45 -3.87
C TYR A 32 -9.82 -15.41 -3.82
N ARG A 33 -10.42 -14.25 -3.60
CA ARG A 33 -11.88 -14.08 -3.68
C ARG A 33 -12.37 -13.45 -4.99
N ASN A 34 -11.44 -12.94 -5.82
CA ASN A 34 -11.77 -12.37 -7.13
C ASN A 34 -10.49 -12.35 -7.98
N PRO A 35 -10.51 -12.60 -9.30
CA PRO A 35 -9.30 -12.58 -10.13
C PRO A 35 -8.58 -11.23 -10.17
N THR A 36 -9.19 -10.17 -9.65
CA THR A 36 -8.61 -8.81 -9.59
C THR A 36 -8.10 -8.39 -8.21
N SER A 37 -8.25 -9.22 -7.15
CA SER A 37 -7.81 -8.84 -5.80
C SER A 37 -7.03 -9.95 -5.11
N LEU A 38 -5.80 -9.64 -4.72
CA LEU A 38 -4.96 -10.49 -3.87
C LEU A 38 -5.17 -10.08 -2.42
N PHE A 39 -5.72 -10.94 -1.57
CA PHE A 39 -5.87 -10.68 -0.14
C PHE A 39 -4.75 -11.36 0.64
N ILE A 40 -3.99 -10.58 1.40
CA ILE A 40 -3.07 -11.07 2.41
C ILE A 40 -3.67 -10.70 3.76
N PHE A 41 -4.26 -11.68 4.45
CA PHE A 41 -4.70 -11.49 5.83
C PHE A 41 -3.50 -11.69 6.75
N MET A 42 -3.05 -10.61 7.35
CA MET A 42 -2.03 -10.62 8.40
C MET A 42 -2.63 -9.89 9.60
N ASP A 43 -3.48 -10.58 10.36
CA ASP A 43 -4.24 -10.03 11.47
C ASP A 43 -5.11 -8.83 11.00
N GLU A 44 -4.80 -7.62 11.46
CA GLU A 44 -5.57 -6.41 11.13
C GLU A 44 -5.03 -5.65 9.91
N ILE A 45 -3.88 -6.06 9.35
CA ILE A 45 -3.28 -5.44 8.16
C ILE A 45 -3.79 -6.16 6.92
N GLN A 46 -4.35 -5.41 5.99
CA GLN A 46 -4.90 -5.91 4.74
C GLN A 46 -4.08 -5.38 3.56
N ALA A 47 -3.85 -6.20 2.54
CA ALA A 47 -3.13 -5.80 1.34
C ALA A 47 -3.92 -6.16 0.09
N TYR A 48 -4.00 -5.21 -0.84
CA TYR A 48 -4.80 -5.31 -2.06
C TYR A 48 -3.97 -4.85 -3.26
N ARG A 49 -4.27 -5.37 -4.44
CA ARG A 49 -3.75 -4.82 -5.68
C ARG A 49 -4.80 -3.87 -6.28
N TYR A 50 -4.41 -2.64 -6.57
CA TYR A 50 -5.26 -1.71 -7.29
C TYR A 50 -5.38 -2.14 -8.76
N PRO A 51 -6.60 -2.35 -9.30
CA PRO A 51 -6.78 -2.93 -10.63
C PRO A 51 -6.21 -2.10 -11.79
N GLN A 52 -6.30 -0.74 -11.67
CA GLN A 52 -5.84 0.20 -12.69
C GLN A 52 -4.44 0.78 -12.40
N ALA A 53 -3.61 0.05 -11.66
CA ALA A 53 -2.29 0.53 -11.24
C ALA A 53 -1.40 0.93 -12.44
N GLU A 54 -1.45 0.18 -13.52
CA GLU A 54 -0.62 0.42 -14.71
C GLU A 54 -1.00 1.71 -15.43
N ASP A 55 -2.28 2.08 -15.39
CA ASP A 55 -2.80 3.28 -16.06
C ASP A 55 -2.47 4.56 -15.30
N ILE A 56 -2.50 4.53 -13.96
CA ILE A 56 -2.43 5.75 -13.14
C ILE A 56 -1.06 6.00 -12.50
N ASN A 57 -0.25 4.97 -12.27
CA ASN A 57 0.97 5.10 -11.45
C ASN A 57 1.99 6.09 -12.02
N HIS A 58 2.15 6.16 -13.32
CA HIS A 58 3.09 7.10 -13.94
C HIS A 58 2.65 8.55 -13.75
N ILE A 59 1.34 8.82 -13.73
CA ILE A 59 0.76 10.14 -13.46
C ILE A 59 0.97 10.50 -12.00
N LEU A 60 0.58 9.59 -11.08
CA LEU A 60 0.76 9.77 -9.63
C LEU A 60 2.23 10.02 -9.27
N HIS A 61 3.15 9.24 -9.82
CA HIS A 61 4.58 9.41 -9.56
C HIS A 61 5.07 10.81 -9.94
N ARG A 62 4.69 11.29 -11.11
CA ARG A 62 5.03 12.63 -11.59
C ARG A 62 4.43 13.70 -10.68
N ILE A 63 3.15 13.63 -10.35
CA ILE A 63 2.49 14.59 -9.46
C ILE A 63 3.20 14.65 -8.10
N ILE A 64 3.54 13.50 -7.51
CA ILE A 64 4.24 13.44 -6.24
C ILE A 64 5.63 14.08 -6.35
N CYS A 65 6.42 13.74 -7.37
CA CYS A 65 7.76 14.29 -7.54
C CYS A 65 7.74 15.81 -7.75
N ASP A 66 6.82 16.31 -8.57
CA ASP A 66 6.74 17.73 -8.92
C ASP A 66 6.22 18.61 -7.76
N ASN A 67 5.43 18.04 -6.83
CA ASN A 67 4.81 18.77 -5.72
C ASN A 67 5.38 18.42 -4.34
N SER A 68 6.38 17.56 -4.24
CA SER A 68 7.04 17.24 -2.97
C SER A 68 8.08 18.29 -2.64
N VAL A 69 7.72 19.21 -1.76
CA VAL A 69 8.55 20.38 -1.41
C VAL A 69 8.91 20.41 0.08
N THR A 70 8.28 19.60 0.90
CA THR A 70 8.47 19.58 2.35
C THR A 70 9.11 18.28 2.76
N GLU A 71 10.18 18.35 3.55
CA GLU A 71 10.76 17.18 4.19
C GLU A 71 10.02 16.91 5.51
N ASP A 72 9.39 15.74 5.60
CA ASP A 72 8.83 15.23 6.85
C ASP A 72 9.51 13.93 7.22
N LYS A 73 10.14 13.90 8.40
CA LYS A 73 10.79 12.71 8.97
C LYS A 73 11.74 12.01 8.00
N GLY A 74 12.42 12.81 7.16
CA GLY A 74 13.44 12.34 6.22
C GLY A 74 12.91 11.90 4.85
N ALA A 75 11.63 12.09 4.52
CA ALA A 75 11.09 11.87 3.19
C ALA A 75 10.51 13.18 2.63
N LEU A 76 10.63 13.40 1.32
CA LEU A 76 9.98 14.53 0.66
C LEU A 76 8.49 14.24 0.53
N MET A 77 7.63 15.21 0.83
CA MET A 77 6.19 15.04 0.74
C MET A 77 5.48 16.25 0.13
N THR A 78 4.31 16.02 -0.41
CA THR A 78 3.35 17.05 -0.79
C THR A 78 2.74 17.70 0.45
N GLN A 79 1.83 18.64 0.27
CA GLN A 79 0.99 19.10 1.38
C GLN A 79 0.13 17.96 1.94
N TRP A 80 -0.35 18.11 3.17
CA TRP A 80 -1.15 17.08 3.88
C TRP A 80 -2.57 16.92 3.33
N ASN A 81 -3.14 17.92 2.70
CA ASN A 81 -4.55 17.96 2.31
C ASN A 81 -4.69 18.09 0.80
N CYS A 82 -4.14 17.13 0.05
CA CYS A 82 -4.24 17.08 -1.41
C CYS A 82 -5.62 16.61 -1.90
N PHE A 83 -6.70 17.11 -1.33
CA PHE A 83 -8.08 16.74 -1.69
C PHE A 83 -8.52 17.30 -3.05
N ASP A 84 -7.80 18.26 -3.59
CA ASP A 84 -7.99 18.84 -4.93
C ASP A 84 -7.26 18.07 -6.04
N VAL A 85 -6.45 17.07 -5.67
CA VAL A 85 -5.75 16.19 -6.62
C VAL A 85 -6.64 15.01 -6.97
N GLU A 86 -7.25 15.03 -8.15
CA GLU A 86 -8.22 14.02 -8.58
C GLU A 86 -7.62 12.61 -8.57
N GLU A 87 -6.40 12.44 -9.04
CA GLU A 87 -5.71 11.15 -9.09
C GLU A 87 -5.45 10.57 -7.70
N PHE A 88 -5.22 11.41 -6.69
CA PHE A 88 -5.10 10.93 -5.31
C PHE A 88 -6.45 10.48 -4.75
N ASN A 89 -7.53 11.20 -5.09
CA ASN A 89 -8.88 10.83 -4.66
C ASN A 89 -9.32 9.47 -5.23
N VAL A 90 -8.92 9.11 -6.45
CA VAL A 90 -9.18 7.78 -7.03
C VAL A 90 -8.62 6.68 -6.13
N ILE A 91 -7.40 6.86 -5.59
CA ILE A 91 -6.79 5.89 -4.65
C ILE A 91 -7.49 5.91 -3.30
N ALA A 92 -7.86 7.09 -2.78
CA ALA A 92 -8.59 7.22 -1.53
C ALA A 92 -9.99 6.57 -1.60
N ASP A 93 -10.71 6.74 -2.71
CA ASP A 93 -12.01 6.13 -2.93
C ASP A 93 -11.91 4.60 -3.05
N TYR A 94 -10.84 4.10 -3.69
CA TYR A 94 -10.56 2.68 -3.67
C TYR A 94 -10.31 2.17 -2.25
N ALA A 95 -9.49 2.86 -1.44
CA ALA A 95 -9.26 2.49 -0.04
C ALA A 95 -10.56 2.47 0.78
N LYS A 96 -11.44 3.47 0.61
CA LYS A 96 -12.76 3.53 1.26
C LYS A 96 -13.66 2.37 0.84
N SER A 97 -13.62 1.97 -0.42
CA SER A 97 -14.44 0.85 -0.93
C SER A 97 -14.08 -0.52 -0.36
N LEU A 98 -12.93 -0.64 0.29
CA LEU A 98 -12.45 -1.87 0.93
C LEU A 98 -12.93 -2.03 2.37
N ILE A 99 -13.56 -0.99 2.93
CA ILE A 99 -14.05 -0.96 4.32
C ILE A 99 -15.55 -1.18 4.30
N ASP A 100 -16.05 -2.11 5.15
CA ASP A 100 -17.47 -2.50 5.20
C ASP A 100 -18.40 -1.42 5.74
N ARG A 101 -17.86 -0.34 6.31
CA ARG A 101 -18.62 0.76 6.92
C ARG A 101 -18.32 2.07 6.21
N PRO A 102 -19.27 3.01 6.17
CA PRO A 102 -19.02 4.34 5.63
C PRO A 102 -17.87 5.01 6.35
N THR A 103 -16.97 5.62 5.56
CA THR A 103 -15.79 6.34 6.05
C THR A 103 -15.64 7.69 5.38
N LYS A 104 -15.03 8.62 6.10
CA LYS A 104 -14.63 9.94 5.61
C LYS A 104 -13.11 10.01 5.55
N LEU A 105 -12.60 10.58 4.47
CA LEU A 105 -11.18 10.92 4.31
C LEU A 105 -10.85 12.13 5.18
N VAL A 106 -9.77 12.04 5.96
CA VAL A 106 -9.31 13.08 6.88
C VAL A 106 -8.04 13.74 6.36
N ASP A 107 -7.08 12.94 5.90
CA ASP A 107 -5.82 13.40 5.33
C ASP A 107 -5.52 12.64 4.03
N LEU A 108 -4.85 13.31 3.09
CA LEU A 108 -4.41 12.73 1.83
C LEU A 108 -3.14 13.41 1.34
N TRP A 109 -2.07 12.64 1.13
CA TRP A 109 -0.78 13.18 0.69
C TRP A 109 0.02 12.19 -0.16
N GLY A 110 1.01 12.70 -0.89
CA GLY A 110 2.03 11.91 -1.57
C GLY A 110 3.38 12.01 -0.87
N GLN A 111 4.20 10.96 -0.94
CA GLN A 111 5.60 10.99 -0.50
C GLN A 111 6.53 10.36 -1.51
N VAL A 112 7.74 10.92 -1.65
CA VAL A 112 8.84 10.31 -2.39
C VAL A 112 10.07 10.13 -1.50
N TYR A 113 10.63 8.92 -1.55
CA TYR A 113 11.81 8.52 -0.78
C TYR A 113 13.00 8.39 -1.71
N GLN A 114 14.04 9.15 -1.42
CA GLN A 114 15.35 9.00 -2.03
C GLN A 114 16.23 8.08 -1.17
N TYR A 115 17.47 7.85 -1.61
CA TYR A 115 18.43 7.07 -0.84
C TYR A 115 18.64 7.66 0.56
N GLY A 116 18.56 6.82 1.59
CA GLY A 116 18.70 7.23 2.99
C GLY A 116 17.43 7.82 3.62
N HIS A 117 16.43 8.24 2.84
CA HIS A 117 15.17 8.72 3.41
C HIS A 117 14.45 7.63 4.17
N TYR A 118 13.81 7.99 5.27
CA TYR A 118 13.11 7.08 6.17
C TYR A 118 11.81 7.71 6.67
N GLN A 119 11.01 6.92 7.36
CA GLN A 119 9.88 7.40 8.12
C GLN A 119 10.05 6.91 9.57
N SER A 120 10.13 7.85 10.53
CA SER A 120 10.27 7.51 11.94
C SER A 120 9.02 6.80 12.48
N TYR A 121 9.12 6.21 13.66
CA TYR A 121 8.00 5.64 14.38
C TYR A 121 6.87 6.63 14.57
N HIS A 122 5.67 6.23 14.17
CA HIS A 122 4.45 6.99 14.39
C HIS A 122 3.23 6.08 14.27
N ASN A 123 2.08 6.60 14.60
CA ASN A 123 0.76 6.03 14.36
C ASN A 123 -0.23 7.13 13.97
N HIS A 124 -1.45 6.74 13.70
CA HIS A 124 -2.57 7.61 13.36
C HIS A 124 -3.74 7.40 14.34
N ILE A 125 -3.46 7.38 15.64
CA ILE A 125 -4.39 6.96 16.71
C ILE A 125 -5.72 7.72 16.75
N HIS A 126 -5.80 8.90 16.14
CA HIS A 126 -7.03 9.67 16.03
C HIS A 126 -7.88 9.29 14.81
N ASN A 127 -7.42 8.35 14.01
CA ASN A 127 -8.10 7.85 12.82
C ASN A 127 -8.39 6.35 12.97
N ASP A 128 -9.50 5.88 12.42
CA ASP A 128 -9.87 4.46 12.49
C ASP A 128 -8.98 3.62 11.59
N TRP A 129 -8.67 4.15 10.39
CA TRP A 129 -7.85 3.49 9.38
C TRP A 129 -6.80 4.41 8.79
N ALA A 130 -5.69 3.82 8.41
CA ALA A 130 -4.69 4.43 7.55
C ALA A 130 -4.45 3.54 6.33
N PHE A 131 -4.15 4.14 5.19
CA PHE A 131 -3.74 3.39 3.99
C PHE A 131 -2.44 3.95 3.41
N VAL A 132 -1.71 3.06 2.74
CA VAL A 132 -0.53 3.40 1.92
C VAL A 132 -0.67 2.68 0.59
N TYR A 133 -0.69 3.43 -0.50
CA TYR A 133 -0.64 2.93 -1.86
C TYR A 133 0.75 3.12 -2.45
N TYR A 134 1.35 2.05 -2.94
CA TYR A 134 2.68 2.06 -3.52
C TYR A 134 2.61 2.38 -5.01
N VAL A 135 2.97 3.61 -5.35
CA VAL A 135 2.94 4.13 -6.73
C VAL A 135 4.14 3.65 -7.53
N ASN A 136 5.35 3.79 -6.96
CA ASN A 136 6.59 3.33 -7.57
C ASN A 136 7.49 2.69 -6.52
N THR A 137 8.00 1.50 -6.81
CA THR A 137 8.82 0.71 -5.89
C THR A 137 10.06 0.16 -6.58
N PRO A 138 11.05 1.02 -6.92
CA PRO A 138 12.29 0.59 -7.56
C PRO A 138 13.11 -0.32 -6.65
N TYR A 139 14.15 -0.94 -7.23
CA TYR A 139 15.08 -1.75 -6.45
C TYR A 139 15.65 -0.95 -5.26
N GLY A 140 15.72 -1.59 -4.10
CA GLY A 140 16.16 -0.93 -2.88
C GLY A 140 15.04 -0.25 -2.07
N SER A 141 13.78 -0.28 -2.52
CA SER A 141 12.63 0.22 -1.76
C SER A 141 12.48 -0.49 -0.42
N SER A 142 12.51 0.28 0.67
CA SER A 142 12.40 -0.25 2.03
C SER A 142 10.97 -0.66 2.38
N PRO A 143 10.82 -1.72 3.21
CA PRO A 143 9.51 -2.16 3.69
C PRO A 143 8.89 -1.18 4.68
N ILE A 144 7.58 -1.20 4.82
CA ILE A 144 6.92 -0.72 6.04
C ILE A 144 7.03 -1.79 7.11
N VAL A 145 7.29 -1.38 8.35
CA VAL A 145 7.48 -2.27 9.49
C VAL A 145 6.50 -1.89 10.60
N PHE A 146 5.67 -2.84 11.01
CA PHE A 146 4.73 -2.68 12.12
C PHE A 146 5.37 -3.20 13.40
N ARG A 147 5.50 -2.31 14.39
CA ARG A 147 6.28 -2.58 15.60
C ARG A 147 5.71 -3.73 16.43
N THR A 148 4.43 -3.68 16.75
CA THR A 148 3.79 -4.62 17.68
C THR A 148 3.83 -6.05 17.16
N SER A 149 3.64 -6.25 15.86
CA SER A 149 3.66 -7.58 15.22
C SER A 149 5.03 -7.95 14.65
N ASN A 150 6.00 -7.02 14.64
CA ASN A 150 7.29 -7.12 13.95
C ASN A 150 7.15 -7.50 12.45
N LYS A 151 5.99 -7.22 11.86
CA LYS A 151 5.71 -7.53 10.46
C LYS A 151 6.41 -6.53 9.56
N ARG A 152 7.03 -7.05 8.50
CA ARG A 152 7.72 -6.28 7.47
C ARG A 152 7.06 -6.56 6.13
N ILE A 153 6.39 -5.55 5.57
CA ILE A 153 5.74 -5.68 4.27
C ILE A 153 6.61 -5.00 3.23
N LYS A 154 7.15 -5.81 2.31
CA LYS A 154 7.91 -5.30 1.18
C LYS A 154 6.97 -4.57 0.23
N PRO A 155 7.30 -3.34 -0.21
CA PRO A 155 6.46 -2.60 -1.13
C PRO A 155 6.47 -3.27 -2.52
N ILE A 156 5.30 -3.29 -3.15
CA ILE A 156 5.09 -3.74 -4.52
C ILE A 156 4.31 -2.64 -5.24
N THR A 157 4.76 -2.22 -6.41
CA THR A 157 4.05 -1.21 -7.22
C THR A 157 2.62 -1.66 -7.49
N GLY A 158 1.66 -0.78 -7.26
CA GLY A 158 0.22 -1.05 -7.38
C GLY A 158 -0.43 -1.73 -6.17
N MET A 159 0.33 -1.98 -5.10
CA MET A 159 -0.22 -2.53 -3.86
C MET A 159 -0.72 -1.40 -2.95
N LEU A 160 -1.92 -1.58 -2.41
CA LEU A 160 -2.46 -0.78 -1.32
C LEU A 160 -2.46 -1.62 -0.05
N ILE A 161 -1.94 -1.09 1.04
CA ILE A 161 -2.11 -1.64 2.39
C ILE A 161 -3.07 -0.77 3.17
N LEU A 162 -3.99 -1.42 3.90
CA LEU A 162 -4.97 -0.82 4.79
C LEU A 162 -4.76 -1.39 6.18
N PHE A 163 -4.69 -0.54 7.20
CA PHE A 163 -4.42 -0.96 8.57
C PHE A 163 -5.04 0.00 9.58
N PRO A 164 -5.39 -0.48 10.79
CA PRO A 164 -5.91 0.37 11.86
C PRO A 164 -4.98 1.53 12.22
N GLY A 165 -5.54 2.71 12.43
CA GLY A 165 -4.79 3.93 12.69
C GLY A 165 -3.91 3.87 13.95
N TYR A 166 -4.26 3.05 14.93
CA TYR A 166 -3.47 2.90 16.16
C TYR A 166 -2.17 2.10 15.99
N MET A 167 -1.95 1.43 14.85
CA MET A 167 -0.79 0.57 14.66
C MET A 167 0.50 1.38 14.47
N ASP A 168 1.42 1.24 15.43
CA ASP A 168 2.76 1.82 15.33
C ASP A 168 3.54 1.23 14.16
N HIS A 169 4.05 2.09 13.29
CA HIS A 169 4.82 1.66 12.13
C HIS A 169 5.93 2.66 11.77
N TYR A 170 6.85 2.20 10.95
CA TYR A 170 7.96 3.00 10.42
C TYR A 170 8.45 2.46 9.09
N VAL A 171 9.27 3.24 8.39
CA VAL A 171 10.00 2.81 7.19
C VAL A 171 11.50 2.99 7.47
N PRO A 172 12.30 1.92 7.46
CA PRO A 172 13.75 2.04 7.60
C PRO A 172 14.36 2.82 6.43
N PRO A 173 15.62 3.30 6.55
CA PRO A 173 16.28 4.05 5.48
C PRO A 173 16.18 3.35 4.14
N ASN A 174 15.72 4.10 3.13
CA ASN A 174 15.55 3.61 1.76
C ASN A 174 16.92 3.36 1.12
N LYS A 175 17.04 2.26 0.38
CA LYS A 175 18.31 1.86 -0.26
C LYS A 175 18.31 2.09 -1.77
N GLY A 176 17.26 2.69 -2.29
CA GLY A 176 17.07 3.08 -3.68
C GLY A 176 16.55 4.52 -3.76
N GLU A 177 16.26 4.99 -4.95
CA GLU A 177 15.72 6.33 -5.21
C GLU A 177 14.37 6.25 -5.91
N GLY A 178 13.50 7.25 -5.64
CA GLY A 178 12.23 7.38 -6.35
C GLY A 178 11.12 6.44 -5.89
N ARG A 179 11.23 5.81 -4.69
CA ARG A 179 10.08 5.13 -4.09
C ARG A 179 9.01 6.16 -3.79
N SER A 180 7.82 6.02 -4.37
CA SER A 180 6.71 6.94 -4.14
C SER A 180 5.44 6.26 -3.70
N ILE A 181 4.67 6.95 -2.87
CA ILE A 181 3.42 6.48 -2.30
C ILE A 181 2.36 7.58 -2.32
N VAL A 182 1.09 7.18 -2.32
CA VAL A 182 -0.04 7.97 -1.85
C VAL A 182 -0.51 7.38 -0.53
N ALA A 183 -0.72 8.21 0.47
CA ALA A 183 -1.19 7.79 1.79
C ALA A 183 -2.33 8.67 2.26
N GLY A 184 -3.14 8.15 3.17
CA GLY A 184 -4.25 8.88 3.76
C GLY A 184 -4.82 8.22 4.99
N ASN A 185 -5.64 8.99 5.70
CA ASN A 185 -6.32 8.58 6.93
C ASN A 185 -7.83 8.65 6.76
N LEU A 186 -8.53 7.68 7.35
CA LEU A 186 -9.97 7.53 7.27
C LEU A 186 -10.57 7.41 8.67
N VAL A 187 -11.75 8.01 8.86
CA VAL A 187 -12.57 7.85 10.07
C VAL A 187 -13.95 7.33 9.70
N TYR A 188 -14.56 6.55 10.57
CA TYR A 188 -15.96 6.15 10.42
C TYR A 188 -16.91 7.37 10.50
N THR A 189 -18.03 7.31 9.78
CA THR A 189 -19.10 8.33 9.80
C THR A 189 -20.36 7.83 10.44
#